data_180638892ffecedb1040800d03fd6a28
#
_entry.id   180638892ffecedb1040800d03fd6a28
#
_cell.length_a   1.000
_cell.length_b   1.000
_cell.length_c   1.000
_cell.angle_alpha   90.00
_cell.angle_beta   90.00
_cell.angle_gamma   90.00
#
_symmetry.space_group_name_H-M   'P 1'
#
loop_
_entity.id
_entity.type
_entity.pdbx_description
1 polymer ?
#
loop_
_entity_poly.entity_id
_entity_poly.type
_entity_poly.pdbx_seq_one_letter_code
_entity_poly.pdbx_strand_id
1 'polypeptide(L)'
;HYSSRRQRQMCIRDRPLTYGSKIGVLHGAAQYVNQNSEGQIEETESISAGLDYPGISPLHCFLKDTKRARYTAASDEQALNAYKLVTRFEKLRPSLEPSHAFAVAISESKKLSKDTIVVVNSCGDAYKDRGILEKRLGKKYVKSN
;
A
#
# COMPACT_ATOMS: atom_id res chain seq x y z
N HIS A 1 -6.26 -5.61 -3.29
CA HIS A 1 -5.19 -5.24 -2.41
C HIS A 1 -4.26 -4.16 -2.97
N TYR A 2 -4.28 -3.94 -4.28
CA TYR A 2 -3.65 -2.74 -4.87
C TYR A 2 -4.45 -1.45 -4.63
N SER A 3 -5.62 -1.55 -4.04
CA SER A 3 -6.39 -0.36 -3.67
C SER A 3 -5.77 0.40 -2.49
N SER A 4 -4.87 -0.22 -1.75
CA SER A 4 -4.22 0.37 -0.59
C SER A 4 -2.74 0.55 -0.86
N ARG A 5 -2.33 1.78 -1.12
CA ARG A 5 -0.94 2.16 -1.34
C ARG A 5 -0.51 3.17 -0.30
N ARG A 6 0.78 3.12 0.03
CA ARG A 6 1.32 4.12 0.91
C ARG A 6 1.38 5.51 0.29
N GLN A 7 1.43 6.50 1.14
CA GLN A 7 1.77 7.87 0.80
C GLN A 7 2.88 8.37 1.71
N ARG A 8 3.90 8.98 1.13
CA ARG A 8 4.73 9.93 1.83
C ARG A 8 4.09 11.31 1.77
N GLN A 9 4.16 12.09 2.85
CA GLN A 9 3.61 13.44 2.88
C GLN A 9 4.26 14.38 1.85
N MET A 10 5.48 14.07 1.38
CA MET A 10 6.21 14.89 0.42
C MET A 10 6.04 14.47 -1.04
N CYS A 11 5.53 13.29 -1.34
CA CYS A 11 5.45 12.77 -2.70
C CYS A 11 4.02 12.36 -3.07
N ILE A 12 3.20 13.33 -3.42
CA ILE A 12 1.88 13.11 -4.03
C ILE A 12 2.01 12.34 -5.37
N ARG A 13 3.21 12.33 -5.96
CA ARG A 13 3.50 11.73 -7.26
C ARG A 13 3.67 10.20 -7.26
N ASP A 14 3.87 9.58 -6.10
CA ASP A 14 4.19 8.15 -5.97
C ASP A 14 3.00 7.20 -6.17
N ARG A 15 1.92 7.64 -6.83
CA ARG A 15 0.68 6.87 -6.88
C ARG A 15 0.07 6.80 -8.26
N PRO A 16 0.44 5.78 -9.04
CA PRO A 16 -0.08 5.64 -10.40
C PRO A 16 -1.61 5.61 -10.53
N LEU A 17 -2.35 5.26 -9.48
CA LEU A 17 -3.82 5.17 -9.55
C LEU A 17 -4.58 6.25 -8.80
N THR A 18 -3.92 7.01 -7.91
CA THR A 18 -4.61 8.00 -7.08
C THR A 18 -4.33 9.45 -7.44
N TYR A 19 -3.13 9.77 -7.94
CA TYR A 19 -2.75 11.15 -8.24
C TYR A 19 -1.87 11.23 -9.49
N GLY A 20 -2.33 11.99 -10.49
CA GLY A 20 -1.49 12.61 -11.50
C GLY A 20 -0.67 11.74 -12.45
N SER A 21 -0.78 10.44 -12.37
CA SER A 21 -0.05 9.56 -13.28
C SER A 21 -0.60 9.65 -14.68
N LYS A 22 0.28 9.57 -15.65
CA LYS A 22 -0.04 9.56 -17.08
C LYS A 22 -0.01 8.14 -17.62
N ILE A 23 -0.68 7.92 -18.72
CA ILE A 23 -0.54 6.67 -19.48
C ILE A 23 0.86 6.66 -20.09
N GLY A 24 1.57 5.58 -19.88
CA GLY A 24 2.89 5.33 -20.45
C GLY A 24 3.10 3.85 -20.73
N VAL A 25 4.24 3.51 -21.33
CA VAL A 25 4.62 2.13 -21.58
C VAL A 25 5.78 1.79 -20.65
N LEU A 26 5.60 0.79 -19.82
CA LEU A 26 6.63 0.29 -18.92
C LEU A 26 6.63 -1.24 -18.97
N HIS A 27 7.80 -1.84 -19.17
CA HIS A 27 7.97 -3.28 -19.33
C HIS A 27 7.04 -3.90 -20.39
N GLY A 28 6.88 -3.21 -21.52
CA GLY A 28 6.09 -3.68 -22.66
C GLY A 28 4.57 -3.57 -22.51
N ALA A 29 4.06 -2.95 -21.47
CA ALA A 29 2.62 -2.79 -21.26
C ALA A 29 2.22 -1.32 -21.11
N ALA A 30 1.11 -0.93 -21.75
CA ALA A 30 0.49 0.37 -21.53
C ALA A 30 -0.21 0.37 -20.16
N GLN A 31 0.13 1.35 -19.32
CA GLN A 31 -0.36 1.42 -17.94
C GLN A 31 -0.23 2.84 -17.39
N TYR A 32 -0.83 3.10 -16.24
CA TYR A 32 -0.54 4.32 -15.51
C TYR A 32 0.85 4.23 -14.88
N VAL A 33 1.68 5.25 -15.13
CA VAL A 33 3.08 5.31 -14.69
C VAL A 33 3.35 6.66 -14.04
N ASN A 34 4.15 6.69 -12.99
CA ASN A 34 4.68 7.92 -12.43
C ASN A 34 5.71 8.50 -13.41
N GLN A 35 5.45 9.69 -13.89
CA GLN A 35 6.29 10.39 -14.86
C GLN A 35 6.48 11.84 -14.46
N ASN A 36 7.66 12.38 -14.74
CA ASN A 36 7.92 13.81 -14.65
C ASN A 36 7.30 14.56 -15.85
N SER A 37 7.55 15.86 -15.93
CA SER A 37 7.05 16.72 -17.02
C SER A 37 7.59 16.32 -18.40
N GLU A 38 8.76 15.69 -18.46
CA GLU A 38 9.44 15.25 -19.67
C GLU A 38 9.05 13.82 -20.10
N GLY A 39 8.18 13.15 -19.32
CA GLY A 39 7.74 11.80 -19.59
C GLY A 39 8.71 10.71 -19.08
N GLN A 40 9.74 11.08 -18.34
CA GLN A 40 10.66 10.13 -17.72
C GLN A 40 10.01 9.49 -16.50
N ILE A 41 10.30 8.21 -16.29
CA ILE A 41 9.82 7.45 -15.13
C ILE A 41 10.42 8.05 -13.86
N GLU A 42 9.57 8.43 -12.92
CA GLU A 42 10.00 8.83 -11.57
C GLU A 42 10.09 7.60 -10.67
N GLU A 43 11.19 7.51 -9.92
CA GLU A 43 11.35 6.50 -8.90
C GLU A 43 10.33 6.67 -7.77
N THR A 44 9.91 5.56 -7.22
CA THR A 44 9.02 5.51 -6.06
C THR A 44 9.82 5.13 -4.82
N GLU A 45 9.38 5.55 -3.66
CA GLU A 45 9.98 5.14 -2.40
C GLU A 45 8.94 4.53 -1.46
N SER A 46 9.21 3.33 -0.98
CA SER A 46 8.35 2.62 -0.05
C SER A 46 9.16 1.93 1.05
N ILE A 47 8.64 1.95 2.30
CA ILE A 47 9.11 1.02 3.32
C ILE A 47 8.75 -0.42 2.96
N SER A 48 7.83 -0.61 2.02
CA SER A 48 7.38 -1.91 1.52
C SER A 48 7.89 -2.11 0.11
N ALA A 49 8.82 -3.03 -0.09
CA ALA A 49 9.41 -3.32 -1.39
C ALA A 49 8.37 -3.70 -2.45
N GLY A 50 7.31 -4.40 -2.07
CA GLY A 50 6.23 -4.78 -3.00
C GLY A 50 5.34 -3.62 -3.45
N LEU A 51 5.48 -2.43 -2.85
CA LEU A 51 4.77 -1.22 -3.27
C LEU A 51 5.70 -0.20 -3.94
N ASP A 52 6.96 -0.54 -4.08
CA ASP A 52 7.98 0.34 -4.63
C ASP A 52 8.17 0.07 -6.13
N TYR A 53 7.17 0.45 -6.91
CA TYR A 53 7.14 0.29 -8.36
C TYR A 53 6.38 1.45 -9.01
N PRO A 54 6.95 2.09 -10.05
CA PRO A 54 6.41 3.32 -10.61
C PRO A 54 5.19 3.13 -11.52
N GLY A 55 4.84 1.91 -11.85
CA GLY A 55 3.69 1.57 -12.70
C GLY A 55 2.61 0.79 -11.97
N ILE A 56 1.60 0.40 -12.72
CA ILE A 56 0.52 -0.45 -12.22
C ILE A 56 -0.02 -1.35 -13.33
N SER A 57 -0.35 -2.59 -13.00
CA SER A 57 -0.88 -3.55 -13.95
C SER A 57 -2.02 -2.98 -14.82
N PRO A 58 -2.04 -3.24 -16.13
CA PRO A 58 -3.11 -2.83 -17.03
C PRO A 58 -4.51 -3.24 -16.53
N LEU A 59 -4.62 -4.39 -15.87
CA LEU A 59 -5.88 -4.81 -15.26
C LEU A 59 -6.39 -3.81 -14.22
N HIS A 60 -5.51 -3.31 -13.35
CA HIS A 60 -5.89 -2.31 -12.35
C HIS A 60 -6.19 -0.95 -12.98
N CYS A 61 -5.51 -0.59 -14.07
CA CYS A 61 -5.87 0.59 -14.87
C CYS A 61 -7.30 0.47 -15.39
N PHE A 62 -7.63 -0.65 -16.01
CA PHE A 62 -8.98 -0.94 -16.51
C PHE A 62 -10.05 -0.90 -15.40
N LEU A 63 -9.78 -1.52 -14.25
CA LEU A 63 -10.73 -1.51 -13.12
C LEU A 63 -10.95 -0.10 -12.56
N LYS A 64 -9.93 0.77 -12.60
CA LYS A 64 -10.05 2.18 -12.24
C LYS A 64 -10.92 2.92 -13.24
N ASP A 65 -10.60 2.82 -14.53
CA ASP A 65 -11.24 3.59 -15.59
C ASP A 65 -12.71 3.20 -15.74
N THR A 66 -13.01 1.92 -15.59
CA THR A 66 -14.40 1.40 -15.58
C THR A 66 -15.12 1.61 -14.25
N LYS A 67 -14.48 2.26 -13.26
CA LYS A 67 -15.01 2.50 -11.90
C LYS A 67 -15.45 1.24 -11.16
N ARG A 68 -14.94 0.08 -11.53
CA ARG A 68 -15.22 -1.20 -10.85
C ARG A 68 -14.45 -1.36 -9.54
N ALA A 69 -13.37 -0.60 -9.36
CA ALA A 69 -12.60 -0.56 -8.12
C ALA A 69 -12.28 0.89 -7.74
N ARG A 70 -12.38 1.17 -6.44
CA ARG A 70 -11.91 2.43 -5.86
C ARG A 70 -10.49 2.23 -5.34
N TYR A 71 -9.59 3.11 -5.72
CA TYR A 71 -8.19 3.10 -5.29
C TYR A 71 -7.95 4.20 -4.26
N THR A 72 -7.27 3.84 -3.19
CA THR A 72 -6.94 4.73 -2.08
C THR A 72 -5.52 4.46 -1.62
N ALA A 73 -4.99 5.29 -0.75
CA ALA A 73 -3.63 5.18 -0.28
C ALA A 73 -3.54 5.31 1.23
N ALA A 74 -2.53 4.68 1.80
CA ALA A 74 -2.13 4.84 3.18
C ALA A 74 -0.67 5.28 3.26
N SER A 75 -0.33 6.07 4.27
CA SER A 75 1.05 6.46 4.54
C SER A 75 1.83 5.34 5.24
N ASP A 76 3.16 5.43 5.20
CA ASP A 76 4.06 4.54 5.95
C ASP A 76 3.70 4.50 7.43
N GLU A 77 3.43 5.68 8.02
CA GLU A 77 3.06 5.78 9.42
C GLU A 77 1.73 5.09 9.72
N GLN A 78 0.74 5.27 8.86
CA GLN A 78 -0.54 4.57 8.98
C GLN A 78 -0.37 3.06 8.88
N ALA A 79 0.46 2.58 7.95
CA ALA A 79 0.76 1.16 7.80
C ALA A 79 1.48 0.60 9.02
N LEU A 80 2.50 1.29 9.56
CA LEU A 80 3.21 0.88 10.76
C LEU A 80 2.30 0.86 12.01
N ASN A 81 1.37 1.81 12.11
CA ASN A 81 0.39 1.82 13.20
C ASN A 81 -0.61 0.67 13.06
N ALA A 82 -1.09 0.38 11.85
CA ALA A 82 -1.93 -0.78 11.59
C ALA A 82 -1.22 -2.10 11.91
N TYR A 83 0.05 -2.25 11.50
CA TYR A 83 0.89 -3.39 11.87
C TYR A 83 0.91 -3.60 13.40
N LYS A 84 1.17 -2.53 14.17
CA LYS A 84 1.18 -2.61 15.65
C LYS A 84 -0.15 -3.08 16.22
N LEU A 85 -1.26 -2.55 15.70
CA LEU A 85 -2.60 -2.91 16.16
C LEU A 85 -2.92 -4.37 15.85
N VAL A 86 -2.73 -4.80 14.61
CA VAL A 86 -2.98 -6.18 14.16
C VAL A 86 -2.11 -7.16 14.95
N THR A 87 -0.82 -6.86 15.11
CA THR A 87 0.09 -7.71 15.89
C THR A 87 -0.33 -7.79 17.34
N ARG A 88 -0.77 -6.69 17.96
CA ARG A 88 -1.18 -6.66 19.36
C ARG A 88 -2.49 -7.39 19.62
N PHE A 89 -3.50 -7.17 18.80
CA PHE A 89 -4.87 -7.64 19.07
C PHE A 89 -5.17 -8.98 18.41
N GLU A 90 -4.71 -9.18 17.16
CA GLU A 90 -5.00 -10.38 16.39
C GLU A 90 -3.87 -11.42 16.44
N LYS A 91 -2.71 -11.05 17.02
CA LYS A 91 -1.51 -11.92 17.07
C LYS A 91 -0.99 -12.30 15.67
N LEU A 92 -1.42 -11.59 14.64
CA LEU A 92 -0.93 -11.74 13.28
C LEU A 92 0.23 -10.78 13.02
N ARG A 93 1.16 -11.21 12.19
CA ARG A 93 2.33 -10.41 11.78
C ARG A 93 2.30 -10.21 10.26
N PRO A 94 1.42 -9.33 9.76
CA PRO A 94 1.33 -9.09 8.33
C PRO A 94 2.59 -8.41 7.81
N SER A 95 3.01 -8.69 6.58
CA SER A 95 4.06 -7.90 5.94
C SER A 95 3.62 -6.44 5.74
N LEU A 96 4.54 -5.57 5.36
CA LEU A 96 4.25 -4.14 5.21
C LEU A 96 3.25 -3.85 4.08
N GLU A 97 3.17 -4.68 3.04
CA GLU A 97 2.18 -4.54 1.97
C GLU A 97 0.74 -4.64 2.52
N PRO A 98 0.30 -5.76 3.13
CA PRO A 98 -1.04 -5.83 3.71
C PRO A 98 -1.23 -4.89 4.89
N SER A 99 -0.18 -4.43 5.56
CA SER A 99 -0.30 -3.41 6.61
C SER A 99 -0.89 -2.10 6.08
N HIS A 100 -0.63 -1.73 4.81
CA HIS A 100 -1.30 -0.61 4.16
C HIS A 100 -2.79 -0.88 3.95
N ALA A 101 -3.16 -2.12 3.57
CA ALA A 101 -4.56 -2.52 3.43
C ALA A 101 -5.28 -2.51 4.80
N PHE A 102 -4.66 -3.01 5.85
CA PHE A 102 -5.21 -2.93 7.21
C PHE A 102 -5.40 -1.49 7.68
N ALA A 103 -4.48 -0.58 7.36
CA ALA A 103 -4.63 0.83 7.71
C ALA A 103 -5.88 1.45 7.09
N VAL A 104 -6.15 1.16 5.82
CA VAL A 104 -7.35 1.62 5.14
C VAL A 104 -8.60 0.93 5.71
N ALA A 105 -8.56 -0.38 5.92
CA ALA A 105 -9.70 -1.12 6.48
C ALA A 105 -10.09 -0.57 7.86
N ILE A 106 -9.13 -0.33 8.76
CA ILE A 106 -9.37 0.27 10.08
C ILE A 106 -9.97 1.67 9.96
N SER A 107 -9.52 2.49 9.01
CA SER A 107 -10.06 3.83 8.80
C SER A 107 -11.48 3.79 8.24
N GLU A 108 -11.74 2.95 7.24
CA GLU A 108 -13.05 2.84 6.59
C GLU A 108 -14.09 2.16 7.49
N SER A 109 -13.69 1.17 8.31
CA SER A 109 -14.61 0.46 9.21
C SER A 109 -15.34 1.39 10.18
N LYS A 110 -14.72 2.50 10.56
CA LYS A 110 -15.36 3.52 11.43
C LYS A 110 -16.59 4.20 10.81
N LYS A 111 -16.73 4.11 9.49
CA LYS A 111 -17.82 4.73 8.72
C LYS A 111 -18.91 3.72 8.35
N LEU A 112 -18.68 2.44 8.62
CA LEU A 112 -19.56 1.35 8.24
C LEU A 112 -20.48 0.94 9.38
N SER A 113 -21.58 0.29 9.05
CA SER A 113 -22.46 -0.31 10.06
C SER A 113 -21.76 -1.48 10.76
N LYS A 114 -22.23 -1.82 11.98
CA LYS A 114 -21.64 -2.93 12.76
C LYS A 114 -21.78 -4.29 12.09
N ASP A 115 -22.77 -4.45 11.22
CA ASP A 115 -23.04 -5.71 10.51
C ASP A 115 -22.26 -5.82 9.19
N THR A 116 -21.45 -4.81 8.85
CA THR A 116 -20.67 -4.83 7.62
C THR A 116 -19.46 -5.74 7.76
N ILE A 117 -19.32 -6.69 6.85
CA ILE A 117 -18.14 -7.56 6.74
C ILE A 117 -17.11 -6.90 5.85
N VAL A 118 -15.91 -6.67 6.40
CA VAL A 118 -14.76 -6.16 5.65
C VAL A 118 -13.73 -7.27 5.49
N VAL A 119 -13.42 -7.64 4.26
CA VAL A 119 -12.41 -8.67 3.97
C VAL A 119 -11.10 -7.98 3.57
N VAL A 120 -10.02 -8.33 4.24
CA VAL A 120 -8.66 -7.84 3.95
C VAL A 120 -7.80 -9.01 3.49
N ASN A 121 -7.18 -8.87 2.32
CA ASN A 121 -6.20 -9.85 1.86
C ASN A 121 -4.84 -9.62 2.56
N SER A 122 -4.47 -10.54 3.44
CA SER A 122 -3.16 -10.54 4.12
C SER A 122 -2.18 -11.45 3.37
N CYS A 123 -1.49 -10.91 2.39
CA CYS A 123 -0.69 -11.62 1.40
C CYS A 123 0.78 -11.81 1.77
N GLY A 124 1.17 -11.75 3.02
CA GLY A 124 2.56 -11.97 3.42
C GLY A 124 2.79 -11.84 4.92
N ASP A 125 3.89 -12.44 5.36
CA ASP A 125 4.39 -12.40 6.73
C ASP A 125 5.47 -11.32 6.90
N ALA A 126 5.58 -10.78 8.11
CA ALA A 126 6.51 -9.71 8.46
C ALA A 126 7.98 -10.13 8.49
N TYR A 127 8.30 -11.41 8.37
CA TYR A 127 9.68 -11.89 8.48
C TYR A 127 10.62 -11.21 7.49
N LYS A 128 10.17 -11.04 6.24
CA LYS A 128 10.94 -10.34 5.21
C LYS A 128 11.20 -8.86 5.51
N ASP A 129 10.32 -8.24 6.30
CA ASP A 129 10.37 -6.81 6.64
C ASP A 129 11.05 -6.54 7.99
N ARG A 130 11.63 -7.60 8.62
CA ARG A 130 12.19 -7.57 9.97
C ARG A 130 13.14 -6.39 10.18
N GLY A 131 14.09 -6.17 9.29
CA GLY A 131 15.08 -5.09 9.42
C GLY A 131 14.44 -3.69 9.44
N ILE A 132 13.43 -3.48 8.61
CA ILE A 132 12.68 -2.23 8.55
C ILE A 132 11.85 -2.03 9.82
N LEU A 133 11.16 -3.09 10.26
CA LEU A 133 10.33 -3.07 11.46
C LEU A 133 11.16 -2.84 12.73
N GLU A 134 12.32 -3.48 12.85
CA GLU A 134 13.25 -3.23 13.97
C GLU A 134 13.72 -1.77 14.00
N LYS A 135 14.10 -1.23 12.85
CA LYS A 135 14.55 0.17 12.73
C LYS A 135 13.44 1.17 13.04
N ARG A 136 12.21 0.90 12.63
CA ARG A 136 11.08 1.84 12.73
C ARG A 136 10.28 1.70 14.04
N LEU A 137 10.16 0.50 14.57
CA LEU A 137 9.28 0.19 15.71
C LEU A 137 10.04 -0.37 16.94
N GLY A 138 11.28 -0.78 16.75
CA GLY A 138 12.11 -1.40 17.78
C GLY A 138 11.93 -2.92 17.86
N LYS A 139 12.92 -3.59 18.45
CA LYS A 139 13.04 -5.06 18.53
C LYS A 139 11.83 -5.78 19.13
N LYS A 140 11.08 -5.13 20.01
CA LYS A 140 9.90 -5.74 20.66
C LYS A 140 8.80 -6.17 19.69
N TYR A 141 8.72 -5.54 18.52
CA TYR A 141 7.70 -5.85 17.51
C TYR A 141 8.13 -6.95 16.54
N VAL A 142 9.35 -7.42 16.64
CA VAL A 142 9.96 -8.37 15.71
C VAL A 142 10.38 -9.67 16.37
N LYS A 143 10.59 -9.70 17.71
CA LYS A 143 10.88 -10.92 18.43
C LYS A 143 9.67 -11.86 18.38
N SER A 144 9.90 -13.10 17.94
CA SER A 144 8.99 -14.21 18.21
C SER A 144 8.94 -14.40 19.73
N ASN A 145 7.77 -14.47 20.31
CA ASN A 145 7.61 -15.11 21.61
C ASN A 145 7.82 -16.59 21.43
#